data_7853b78308c7cae7d3b9cad5ba05fcf9
#
_entry.id   7853b78308c7cae7d3b9cad5ba05fcf9
#
_cell.length_a   1.000
_cell.length_b   1.000
_cell.length_c   1.000
_cell.angle_alpha   90.00
_cell.angle_beta   90.00
_cell.angle_gamma   90.00
#
_symmetry.space_group_name_H-M   'P 1'
#
loop_
_entity.id
_entity.type
_entity.pdbx_description
1 polymer ?
#
loop_
_entity_poly.entity_id
_entity_poly.type
_entity_poly.pdbx_seq_one_letter_code
_entity_poly.pdbx_strand_id
1 'polypeptide(L)'
;MRRGPIKLLAAAALIAGTAQEAFAERLITSLSQHRVGVTSSFTGSEVVLFGGIERETGVLPLRGNYDVAVTVTGPRQTTVVFRKDRVLGIWVNYDSRTFENAPSYFSVLTNRKLDTIASAETLRRLQLGLDNLALPQRLDRNARETGGEDLFRAAFLKLKQEHELYRQESNGVTFLTPALFRASIPLPADAPIGTYEVIASLFVDSAPITSTPSALEIYKAGFEQVVTSSAQNHGLLYGLGTAMMAVLTGWLASVVFRRD
;
A
#
# COMPACT_ATOMS: atom_id res chain seq x y z
N MET A 1 17.13 -68.39 -1.34
CA MET A 1 16.94 -67.36 -2.42
C MET A 1 16.80 -65.99 -1.78
N ARG A 2 17.88 -65.19 -1.79
CA ARG A 2 17.97 -63.87 -1.17
C ARG A 2 17.74 -62.79 -2.25
N ARG A 3 16.54 -62.17 -2.30
CA ARG A 3 16.21 -61.03 -3.21
C ARG A 3 15.83 -59.78 -2.38
N GLY A 4 16.76 -59.28 -1.54
CA GLY A 4 16.44 -58.18 -0.61
C GLY A 4 17.18 -56.83 -0.77
N PRO A 5 18.41 -56.70 -1.29
CA PRO A 5 19.10 -55.41 -1.22
C PRO A 5 18.89 -54.47 -2.44
N ILE A 6 18.45 -54.99 -3.60
CA ILE A 6 18.38 -54.19 -4.84
C ILE A 6 17.19 -53.22 -4.85
N LYS A 7 16.09 -53.55 -4.18
CA LYS A 7 14.90 -52.68 -4.13
C LYS A 7 15.08 -51.48 -3.20
N LEU A 8 15.92 -51.55 -2.18
CA LEU A 8 16.23 -50.44 -1.27
C LEU A 8 17.15 -49.40 -1.90
N LEU A 9 18.09 -49.82 -2.78
CA LEU A 9 18.95 -48.90 -3.53
C LEU A 9 18.21 -48.14 -4.61
N ALA A 10 17.18 -48.69 -5.26
CA ALA A 10 16.37 -48.04 -6.23
C ALA A 10 15.42 -46.98 -5.62
N ALA A 11 14.92 -47.19 -4.38
CA ALA A 11 14.11 -46.24 -3.66
C ALA A 11 14.92 -45.04 -3.14
N ALA A 12 16.18 -45.24 -2.74
CA ALA A 12 17.07 -44.16 -2.31
C ALA A 12 17.51 -43.24 -3.47
N ALA A 13 17.64 -43.78 -4.70
CA ALA A 13 17.98 -43.00 -5.89
C ALA A 13 16.84 -42.12 -6.40
N LEU A 14 15.57 -42.47 -6.09
CA LEU A 14 14.39 -41.65 -6.50
C LEU A 14 14.15 -40.43 -5.61
N ILE A 15 14.68 -40.40 -4.39
CA ILE A 15 14.53 -39.29 -3.43
C ILE A 15 15.58 -38.19 -3.65
N ALA A 16 16.69 -38.49 -4.34
CA ALA A 16 17.76 -37.52 -4.61
C ALA A 16 17.49 -36.54 -5.78
N GLY A 17 16.35 -36.66 -6.46
CA GLY A 17 16.07 -35.96 -7.74
C GLY A 17 15.29 -34.67 -7.66
N THR A 18 14.88 -34.19 -6.49
CA THR A 18 14.11 -32.92 -6.38
C THR A 18 14.82 -31.89 -5.47
N ALA A 19 16.11 -31.67 -5.73
CA ALA A 19 16.71 -30.42 -5.32
C ALA A 19 16.11 -29.32 -6.23
N GLN A 20 15.00 -28.73 -5.81
CA GLN A 20 14.49 -27.52 -6.38
C GLN A 20 15.60 -26.47 -6.21
N GLU A 21 16.18 -26.00 -7.31
CA GLU A 21 17.13 -24.90 -7.28
C GLU A 21 16.44 -23.73 -6.60
N ALA A 22 16.78 -23.51 -5.35
CA ALA A 22 16.36 -22.30 -4.63
C ALA A 22 17.06 -21.13 -5.33
N PHE A 23 16.29 -20.28 -6.00
CA PHE A 23 16.81 -19.06 -6.58
C PHE A 23 17.43 -18.21 -5.45
N ALA A 24 18.75 -18.05 -5.53
CA ALA A 24 19.55 -17.45 -4.46
C ALA A 24 19.68 -15.92 -4.59
N GLU A 25 18.69 -15.25 -5.16
CA GLU A 25 18.63 -13.79 -5.20
C GLU A 25 17.72 -13.27 -4.10
N ARG A 26 18.26 -12.40 -3.27
CA ARG A 26 17.56 -11.77 -2.16
C ARG A 26 17.30 -10.31 -2.46
N LEU A 27 16.07 -9.88 -2.26
CA LEU A 27 15.69 -8.48 -2.37
C LEU A 27 15.71 -7.83 -0.98
N ILE A 28 16.55 -6.81 -0.80
CA ILE A 28 16.63 -6.01 0.42
C ILE A 28 15.98 -4.67 0.13
N THR A 29 15.07 -4.23 0.99
CA THR A 29 14.37 -2.96 0.82
C THR A 29 14.42 -2.11 2.09
N SER A 30 14.47 -0.80 1.93
CA SER A 30 14.38 0.18 3.01
C SER A 30 13.60 1.40 2.58
N LEU A 31 12.67 1.84 3.42
CA LEU A 31 11.93 3.09 3.22
C LEU A 31 12.74 4.27 3.78
N SER A 32 12.69 5.42 3.12
CA SER A 32 13.29 6.68 3.61
C SER A 32 12.70 7.09 4.97
N GLN A 33 11.45 6.73 5.20
CA GLN A 33 10.76 6.90 6.48
C GLN A 33 9.67 5.84 6.62
N HIS A 34 9.52 5.30 7.83
CA HIS A 34 8.51 4.28 8.13
C HIS A 34 7.23 4.87 8.74
N ARG A 35 7.24 6.17 9.05
CA ARG A 35 6.12 6.88 9.67
C ARG A 35 5.95 8.25 9.04
N VAL A 36 4.75 8.57 8.59
CA VAL A 36 4.38 9.88 8.02
C VAL A 36 3.29 10.51 8.85
N GLY A 37 3.56 11.69 9.40
CA GLY A 37 2.58 12.45 10.16
C GLY A 37 1.75 13.36 9.27
N VAL A 38 0.43 13.20 9.30
CA VAL A 38 -0.53 14.05 8.60
C VAL A 38 -1.07 15.10 9.56
N THR A 39 -0.81 16.37 9.26
CA THR A 39 -1.35 17.54 9.98
C THR A 39 -2.50 18.16 9.22
N SER A 40 -3.20 19.11 9.80
CA SER A 40 -4.25 19.89 9.12
C SER A 40 -3.75 20.71 7.92
N SER A 41 -2.44 20.97 7.84
CA SER A 41 -1.79 21.66 6.72
C SER A 41 -1.05 20.71 5.77
N PHE A 42 -1.30 19.41 5.86
CA PHE A 42 -0.65 18.42 5.01
C PHE A 42 -1.14 18.55 3.56
N THR A 43 -0.23 18.77 2.64
CA THR A 43 -0.50 18.94 1.20
C THR A 43 -0.06 17.73 0.37
N GLY A 44 0.31 16.64 1.03
CA GLY A 44 0.91 15.46 0.42
C GLY A 44 2.39 15.32 0.79
N SER A 45 2.95 14.14 0.56
CA SER A 45 4.36 13.81 0.81
C SER A 45 4.83 12.75 -0.17
N GLU A 46 6.12 12.56 -0.27
CA GLU A 46 6.74 11.49 -1.04
C GLU A 46 7.62 10.65 -0.12
N VAL A 47 7.40 9.34 -0.15
CA VAL A 47 8.24 8.35 0.55
C VAL A 47 9.03 7.59 -0.49
N VAL A 48 10.35 7.50 -0.30
CA VAL A 48 11.21 6.79 -1.24
C VAL A 48 11.53 5.41 -0.68
N LEU A 49 11.27 4.37 -1.49
CA LEU A 49 11.74 3.02 -1.25
C LEU A 49 13.07 2.83 -2.00
N PHE A 50 14.10 2.46 -1.28
CA PHE A 50 15.36 1.98 -1.85
C PHE A 50 15.37 0.45 -1.80
N GLY A 51 15.84 -0.18 -2.87
CA GLY A 51 15.98 -1.62 -2.91
C GLY A 51 17.28 -2.06 -3.55
N GLY A 52 17.90 -3.08 -2.97
CA GLY A 52 19.11 -3.72 -3.47
C GLY A 52 18.87 -5.19 -3.77
N ILE A 53 19.40 -5.67 -4.89
CA ILE A 53 19.40 -7.08 -5.27
C ILE A 53 20.71 -7.66 -4.80
N GLU A 54 20.65 -8.49 -3.76
CA GLU A 54 21.80 -9.21 -3.22
C GLU A 54 21.86 -10.60 -3.85
N ARG A 55 23.05 -11.01 -4.24
CA ARG A 55 23.32 -12.31 -4.83
C ARG A 55 24.11 -13.16 -3.85
N GLU A 56 23.74 -14.41 -3.74
CA GLU A 56 24.51 -15.35 -2.96
C GLU A 56 25.84 -15.65 -3.64
N THR A 57 26.93 -15.65 -2.86
CA THR A 57 28.28 -15.85 -3.38
C THR A 57 28.42 -17.27 -3.91
N GLY A 58 28.81 -17.41 -5.20
CA GLY A 58 29.03 -18.72 -5.84
C GLY A 58 27.90 -19.17 -6.77
N VAL A 59 26.80 -18.44 -6.86
CA VAL A 59 25.72 -18.74 -7.81
C VAL A 59 25.90 -17.90 -9.08
N LEU A 60 25.76 -18.54 -10.25
CA LEU A 60 25.80 -17.84 -11.53
C LEU A 60 24.61 -16.86 -11.59
N PRO A 61 24.85 -15.58 -12.01
CA PRO A 61 23.77 -14.61 -12.13
C PRO A 61 22.71 -15.11 -13.13
N LEU A 62 21.44 -14.92 -12.80
CA LEU A 62 20.38 -15.10 -13.79
C LEU A 62 20.69 -14.21 -15.00
N ARG A 63 20.74 -14.82 -16.20
CA ARG A 63 20.95 -14.10 -17.45
C ARG A 63 19.62 -13.48 -17.85
N GLY A 64 19.34 -12.27 -17.35
CA GLY A 64 18.12 -11.55 -17.70
C GLY A 64 18.14 -10.12 -17.17
N ASN A 65 17.22 -9.32 -17.66
CA ASN A 65 17.01 -7.98 -17.13
C ASN A 65 16.13 -8.06 -15.91
N TYR A 66 16.55 -7.40 -14.83
CA TYR A 66 15.73 -7.26 -13.65
C TYR A 66 14.59 -6.27 -13.90
N ASP A 67 13.40 -6.70 -13.51
CA ASP A 67 12.24 -5.84 -13.42
C ASP A 67 11.74 -5.79 -11.98
N VAL A 68 11.27 -4.64 -11.57
CA VAL A 68 10.76 -4.41 -10.23
C VAL A 68 9.38 -3.80 -10.30
N ALA A 69 8.45 -4.39 -9.55
CA ALA A 69 7.16 -3.82 -9.27
C ALA A 69 7.03 -3.55 -7.77
N VAL A 70 6.70 -2.33 -7.40
CA VAL A 70 6.41 -1.93 -6.02
C VAL A 70 4.92 -1.67 -5.90
N THR A 71 4.25 -2.44 -5.05
CA THR A 71 2.83 -2.27 -4.74
C THR A 71 2.68 -1.66 -3.36
N VAL A 72 1.91 -0.60 -3.24
CA VAL A 72 1.58 0.05 -1.99
C VAL A 72 0.09 -0.08 -1.74
N THR A 73 -0.28 -0.73 -0.65
CA THR A 73 -1.67 -0.99 -0.29
C THR A 73 -1.97 -0.33 1.05
N GLY A 74 -2.89 0.62 1.07
CA GLY A 74 -3.38 1.25 2.29
C GLY A 74 -4.36 0.38 3.09
N PRO A 75 -4.81 0.84 4.26
CA PRO A 75 -5.75 0.12 5.08
C PRO A 75 -7.03 -0.21 4.30
N ARG A 76 -7.57 -1.39 4.55
CA ARG A 76 -8.76 -1.87 3.86
C ARG A 76 -10.02 -1.31 4.50
N GLN A 77 -10.98 -0.92 3.69
CA GLN A 77 -12.25 -0.34 4.13
C GLN A 77 -13.41 -0.78 3.25
N THR A 78 -14.62 -0.74 3.81
CA THR A 78 -15.85 -0.92 3.04
C THR A 78 -16.29 0.40 2.46
N THR A 79 -16.52 0.45 1.15
CA THR A 79 -16.93 1.67 0.43
C THR A 79 -18.20 1.40 -0.37
N VAL A 80 -19.16 2.31 -0.28
CA VAL A 80 -20.41 2.24 -1.07
C VAL A 80 -20.33 3.24 -2.21
N VAL A 81 -20.59 2.77 -3.43
CA VAL A 81 -20.69 3.60 -4.63
C VAL A 81 -22.16 3.67 -5.04
N PHE A 82 -22.65 4.89 -5.24
CA PHE A 82 -24.01 5.14 -5.67
C PHE A 82 -24.04 5.59 -7.14
N ARG A 83 -24.99 5.02 -7.90
CA ARG A 83 -25.36 5.56 -9.19
C ARG A 83 -26.54 6.51 -9.01
N LYS A 84 -26.35 7.76 -9.43
CA LYS A 84 -27.43 8.74 -9.48
C LYS A 84 -28.19 8.61 -10.79
N ASP A 85 -29.49 8.72 -10.71
CA ASP A 85 -30.37 8.80 -11.89
C ASP A 85 -31.41 9.90 -11.72
N ARG A 86 -31.95 10.40 -12.82
CA ARG A 86 -32.92 11.50 -12.79
C ARG A 86 -34.34 10.96 -12.83
N VAL A 87 -35.05 11.04 -11.70
CA VAL A 87 -36.45 10.62 -11.58
C VAL A 87 -37.31 11.88 -11.37
N LEU A 88 -38.28 12.09 -12.25
CA LEU A 88 -39.20 13.26 -12.22
C LEU A 88 -38.46 14.60 -12.11
N GLY A 89 -37.28 14.72 -12.73
CA GLY A 89 -36.47 15.94 -12.72
C GLY A 89 -35.51 16.09 -11.53
N ILE A 90 -35.55 15.21 -10.55
CA ILE A 90 -34.71 15.22 -9.34
C ILE A 90 -33.66 14.15 -9.44
N TRP A 91 -32.41 14.43 -9.04
CA TRP A 91 -31.34 13.46 -8.93
C TRP A 91 -31.49 12.62 -7.65
N VAL A 92 -31.68 11.31 -7.82
CA VAL A 92 -31.79 10.36 -6.71
C VAL A 92 -30.71 9.29 -6.81
N ASN A 93 -30.30 8.72 -5.68
CA ASN A 93 -29.45 7.55 -5.65
C ASN A 93 -30.30 6.33 -6.04
N TYR A 94 -30.18 5.89 -7.29
CA TYR A 94 -31.04 4.86 -7.86
C TYR A 94 -30.55 3.45 -7.61
N ASP A 95 -29.23 3.25 -7.63
CA ASP A 95 -28.59 1.96 -7.44
C ASP A 95 -27.30 2.12 -6.64
N SER A 96 -26.85 1.07 -5.95
CA SER A 96 -25.62 1.08 -5.16
C SER A 96 -24.89 -0.26 -5.22
N ARG A 97 -23.56 -0.20 -5.02
CA ARG A 97 -22.71 -1.37 -4.80
C ARG A 97 -21.80 -1.12 -3.64
N THR A 98 -21.68 -2.12 -2.78
CA THR A 98 -20.76 -2.12 -1.65
C THR A 98 -19.51 -2.88 -2.01
N PHE A 99 -18.37 -2.22 -2.03
CA PHE A 99 -17.06 -2.81 -2.17
C PHE A 99 -16.52 -3.16 -0.79
N GLU A 100 -16.39 -4.45 -0.52
CA GLU A 100 -15.88 -4.95 0.77
C GLU A 100 -14.37 -5.10 0.71
N ASN A 101 -13.68 -4.75 1.81
CA ASN A 101 -12.23 -4.87 1.91
C ASN A 101 -11.44 -4.18 0.77
N ALA A 102 -11.99 -3.10 0.19
CA ALA A 102 -11.27 -2.33 -0.80
C ALA A 102 -10.12 -1.56 -0.15
N PRO A 103 -8.90 -1.54 -0.73
CA PRO A 103 -7.83 -0.71 -0.23
C PRO A 103 -8.26 0.76 -0.24
N SER A 104 -7.94 1.49 0.82
CA SER A 104 -8.21 2.94 0.85
C SER A 104 -7.27 3.71 -0.10
N TYR A 105 -6.05 3.20 -0.25
CA TYR A 105 -5.01 3.66 -1.18
C TYR A 105 -4.39 2.45 -1.90
N PHE A 106 -4.09 2.59 -3.18
CA PHE A 106 -3.43 1.57 -3.96
C PHE A 106 -2.54 2.19 -5.03
N SER A 107 -1.25 1.87 -4.99
CA SER A 107 -0.30 2.36 -5.98
C SER A 107 0.57 1.23 -6.49
N VAL A 108 0.76 1.17 -7.81
CA VAL A 108 1.66 0.23 -8.47
C VAL A 108 2.70 1.01 -9.25
N LEU A 109 3.95 0.88 -8.84
CA LEU A 109 5.10 1.56 -9.43
C LEU A 109 5.98 0.51 -10.07
N THR A 110 6.36 0.71 -11.32
CA THR A 110 7.19 -0.24 -12.06
C THR A 110 8.30 0.49 -12.82
N ASN A 111 9.34 -0.24 -13.22
CA ASN A 111 10.43 0.31 -14.02
C ASN A 111 10.12 0.37 -15.52
N ARG A 112 9.12 -0.38 -15.99
CA ARG A 112 8.59 -0.36 -17.34
C ARG A 112 7.12 -0.80 -17.35
N LYS A 113 6.48 -0.87 -18.50
CA LYS A 113 5.07 -1.25 -18.61
C LYS A 113 4.80 -2.62 -17.99
N LEU A 114 3.75 -2.72 -17.22
CA LEU A 114 3.40 -3.89 -16.42
C LEU A 114 3.21 -5.17 -17.26
N ASP A 115 2.61 -5.04 -18.44
CA ASP A 115 2.39 -6.11 -19.40
C ASP A 115 3.68 -6.69 -19.99
N THR A 116 4.79 -5.94 -19.92
CA THR A 116 6.12 -6.39 -20.34
C THR A 116 6.93 -7.03 -19.23
N ILE A 117 6.53 -6.83 -17.96
CA ILE A 117 7.21 -7.35 -16.77
C ILE A 117 6.79 -8.76 -16.45
N ALA A 118 5.50 -9.08 -16.62
CA ALA A 118 4.98 -10.39 -16.28
C ALA A 118 3.79 -10.78 -17.15
N SER A 119 3.50 -12.10 -17.23
CA SER A 119 2.32 -12.59 -17.93
C SER A 119 1.01 -12.14 -17.28
N ALA A 120 -0.06 -12.02 -18.05
CA ALA A 120 -1.38 -11.65 -17.54
C ALA A 120 -1.88 -12.57 -16.40
N GLU A 121 -1.51 -13.84 -16.42
CA GLU A 121 -1.83 -14.79 -15.36
C GLU A 121 -1.07 -14.46 -14.07
N THR A 122 0.23 -14.16 -14.16
CA THR A 122 1.07 -13.75 -13.02
C THR A 122 0.58 -12.43 -12.43
N LEU A 123 0.23 -11.46 -13.29
CA LEU A 123 -0.30 -10.16 -12.86
C LEU A 123 -1.61 -10.33 -12.07
N ARG A 124 -2.53 -11.18 -12.55
CA ARG A 124 -3.79 -11.49 -11.84
C ARG A 124 -3.54 -12.20 -10.52
N ARG A 125 -2.65 -13.20 -10.50
CA ARG A 125 -2.31 -13.95 -9.28
C ARG A 125 -1.71 -13.05 -8.20
N LEU A 126 -0.82 -12.14 -8.58
CA LEU A 126 -0.18 -11.19 -7.68
C LEU A 126 -0.99 -9.91 -7.46
N GLN A 127 -2.17 -9.77 -8.10
CA GLN A 127 -3.01 -8.58 -8.07
C GLN A 127 -2.24 -7.29 -8.46
N LEU A 128 -1.32 -7.41 -9.39
CA LEU A 128 -0.53 -6.29 -9.88
C LEU A 128 -1.28 -5.52 -10.96
N GLY A 129 -1.45 -4.22 -10.73
CA GLY A 129 -2.18 -3.33 -11.61
C GLY A 129 -3.63 -3.10 -11.18
N LEU A 130 -4.19 -1.96 -11.59
CA LEU A 130 -5.55 -1.56 -11.24
C LEU A 130 -6.61 -2.53 -11.77
N ASP A 131 -6.37 -3.08 -12.95
CA ASP A 131 -7.29 -4.03 -13.59
C ASP A 131 -7.33 -5.39 -12.87
N ASN A 132 -6.21 -5.77 -12.25
CA ASN A 132 -6.05 -7.04 -11.55
C ASN A 132 -6.37 -6.98 -10.05
N LEU A 133 -6.65 -5.78 -9.53
CA LEU A 133 -6.98 -5.58 -8.12
C LEU A 133 -8.29 -6.30 -7.77
N ALA A 134 -8.27 -7.17 -6.76
CA ALA A 134 -9.48 -7.80 -6.26
C ALA A 134 -10.34 -6.80 -5.48
N LEU A 135 -11.54 -6.57 -5.98
CA LEU A 135 -12.54 -5.69 -5.38
C LEU A 135 -13.84 -6.48 -5.18
N PRO A 136 -13.96 -7.26 -4.09
CA PRO A 136 -15.18 -8.00 -3.79
C PRO A 136 -16.37 -7.06 -3.65
N GLN A 137 -17.48 -7.41 -4.28
CA GLN A 137 -18.71 -6.61 -4.26
C GLN A 137 -19.82 -7.38 -3.58
N ARG A 138 -20.56 -6.68 -2.72
CA ARG A 138 -21.83 -7.16 -2.23
C ARG A 138 -22.95 -6.46 -2.99
N LEU A 139 -23.79 -7.27 -3.64
CA LEU A 139 -25.01 -6.82 -4.27
C LEU A 139 -26.03 -6.45 -3.20
N ASP A 140 -26.58 -5.26 -3.25
CA ASP A 140 -27.73 -4.92 -2.42
C ASP A 140 -28.98 -5.67 -2.92
N ARG A 141 -29.98 -5.90 -2.06
CA ARG A 141 -31.18 -6.73 -2.39
C ARG A 141 -31.94 -6.25 -3.62
N ASN A 142 -31.81 -4.99 -3.99
CA ASN A 142 -32.44 -4.37 -5.14
C ASN A 142 -31.51 -4.22 -6.35
N ALA A 143 -30.29 -4.75 -6.28
CA ALA A 143 -29.32 -4.64 -7.34
C ALA A 143 -29.73 -5.46 -8.55
N ARG A 144 -29.91 -4.82 -9.69
CA ARG A 144 -30.07 -5.49 -10.98
C ARG A 144 -28.72 -6.00 -11.44
N GLU A 145 -28.62 -7.28 -11.72
CA GLU A 145 -27.49 -7.83 -12.46
C GLU A 145 -27.48 -7.20 -13.85
N THR A 146 -26.62 -6.22 -14.03
CA THR A 146 -26.37 -5.67 -15.36
C THR A 146 -25.35 -6.60 -16.00
N GLY A 147 -25.81 -7.52 -16.85
CA GLY A 147 -24.93 -8.36 -17.65
C GLY A 147 -24.07 -7.48 -18.55
N GLY A 148 -22.77 -7.48 -18.35
CA GLY A 148 -21.82 -6.68 -19.09
C GLY A 148 -20.63 -6.21 -18.25
N GLU A 149 -19.88 -5.27 -18.78
CA GLU A 149 -18.77 -4.63 -18.07
C GLU A 149 -19.27 -4.03 -16.74
N ASP A 150 -18.52 -4.28 -15.64
CA ASP A 150 -18.90 -3.82 -14.30
C ASP A 150 -18.74 -2.30 -14.19
N LEU A 151 -19.82 -1.58 -14.54
CA LEU A 151 -19.87 -0.12 -14.51
C LEU A 151 -19.55 0.46 -13.11
N PHE A 152 -19.93 -0.24 -12.05
CA PHE A 152 -19.62 0.22 -10.68
C PHE A 152 -18.13 0.07 -10.35
N ARG A 153 -17.50 -1.02 -10.81
CA ARG A 153 -16.05 -1.19 -10.69
C ARG A 153 -15.30 -0.11 -11.46
N ALA A 154 -15.68 0.14 -12.70
CA ALA A 154 -15.06 1.19 -13.53
C ALA A 154 -15.23 2.58 -12.89
N ALA A 155 -16.43 2.91 -12.40
CA ALA A 155 -16.70 4.16 -11.71
C ALA A 155 -15.90 4.28 -10.39
N PHE A 156 -15.81 3.19 -9.60
CA PHE A 156 -15.03 3.16 -8.37
C PHE A 156 -13.55 3.44 -8.65
N LEU A 157 -12.95 2.72 -9.60
CA LEU A 157 -11.55 2.93 -9.98
C LEU A 157 -11.31 4.36 -10.47
N LYS A 158 -12.20 4.89 -11.32
CA LYS A 158 -12.10 6.25 -11.83
C LYS A 158 -12.14 7.29 -10.70
N LEU A 159 -13.11 7.19 -9.78
CA LEU A 159 -13.21 8.10 -8.63
C LEU A 159 -11.96 8.05 -7.75
N LYS A 160 -11.43 6.86 -7.48
CA LYS A 160 -10.20 6.69 -6.72
C LYS A 160 -8.97 7.26 -7.42
N GLN A 161 -8.92 7.19 -8.76
CA GLN A 161 -7.85 7.80 -9.56
C GLN A 161 -7.97 9.34 -9.60
N GLU A 162 -9.18 9.91 -9.72
CA GLU A 162 -9.43 11.35 -9.66
C GLU A 162 -8.99 11.96 -8.33
N HIS A 163 -9.11 11.21 -7.23
CA HIS A 163 -8.61 11.59 -5.90
C HIS A 163 -7.15 11.22 -5.66
N GLU A 164 -6.41 10.76 -6.68
CA GLU A 164 -5.02 10.33 -6.60
C GLU A 164 -4.76 9.21 -5.58
N LEU A 165 -5.81 8.53 -5.11
CA LEU A 165 -5.71 7.42 -4.16
C LEU A 165 -5.33 6.11 -4.84
N TYR A 166 -5.65 5.97 -6.14
CA TYR A 166 -5.26 4.81 -6.95
C TYR A 166 -4.41 5.26 -8.12
N ARG A 167 -3.19 4.71 -8.20
CA ARG A 167 -2.19 5.11 -9.21
C ARG A 167 -1.49 3.89 -9.80
N GLN A 168 -1.12 4.01 -11.07
CA GLN A 168 -0.26 3.05 -11.75
C GLN A 168 0.74 3.81 -12.62
N GLU A 169 2.02 3.65 -12.30
CA GLU A 169 3.11 4.40 -12.95
C GLU A 169 4.16 3.45 -13.50
N SER A 170 4.32 3.42 -14.82
CA SER A 170 5.26 2.55 -15.52
C SER A 170 6.72 2.97 -15.40
N ASN A 171 7.02 4.15 -14.84
CA ASN A 171 8.37 4.66 -14.63
C ASN A 171 8.57 5.13 -13.17
N GLY A 172 7.74 4.64 -12.25
CA GLY A 172 7.83 4.97 -10.83
C GLY A 172 9.01 4.30 -10.10
N VAL A 173 9.63 3.29 -10.74
CA VAL A 173 10.86 2.64 -10.26
C VAL A 173 12.01 2.99 -11.20
N THR A 174 13.12 3.46 -10.64
CA THR A 174 14.34 3.82 -11.39
C THR A 174 15.53 3.01 -10.87
N PHE A 175 16.20 2.28 -11.74
CA PHE A 175 17.48 1.64 -11.41
C PHE A 175 18.60 2.67 -11.39
N LEU A 176 19.31 2.76 -10.28
CA LEU A 176 20.49 3.61 -10.09
C LEU A 176 21.76 2.88 -10.53
N THR A 177 21.80 1.58 -10.31
CA THR A 177 22.80 0.63 -10.80
C THR A 177 22.09 -0.67 -11.21
N PRO A 178 22.74 -1.62 -11.87
CA PRO A 178 22.10 -2.89 -12.22
C PRO A 178 21.50 -3.68 -11.03
N ALA A 179 21.92 -3.38 -9.81
CA ALA A 179 21.47 -4.07 -8.60
C ALA A 179 20.81 -3.15 -7.57
N LEU A 180 20.75 -1.83 -7.80
CA LEU A 180 20.18 -0.86 -6.87
C LEU A 180 19.10 -0.05 -7.55
N PHE A 181 17.93 0.03 -6.96
CA PHE A 181 16.81 0.83 -7.47
C PHE A 181 16.19 1.71 -6.38
N ARG A 182 15.45 2.69 -6.83
CA ARG A 182 14.57 3.50 -6.00
C ARG A 182 13.16 3.55 -6.59
N ALA A 183 12.16 3.64 -5.72
CA ALA A 183 10.78 3.89 -6.10
C ALA A 183 10.24 5.07 -5.28
N SER A 184 9.63 6.03 -5.97
CA SER A 184 9.00 7.20 -5.35
C SER A 184 7.52 6.92 -5.12
N ILE A 185 7.10 6.86 -3.85
CA ILE A 185 5.73 6.57 -3.42
C ILE A 185 5.05 7.90 -3.09
N PRO A 186 4.19 8.43 -3.97
CA PRO A 186 3.47 9.67 -3.70
C PRO A 186 2.32 9.41 -2.74
N LEU A 187 2.22 10.21 -1.70
CA LEU A 187 1.11 10.21 -0.75
C LEU A 187 0.31 11.50 -0.95
N PRO A 188 -0.94 11.44 -1.45
CA PRO A 188 -1.75 12.62 -1.64
C PRO A 188 -2.18 13.25 -0.30
N ALA A 189 -2.69 14.49 -0.36
CA ALA A 189 -3.19 15.20 0.82
C ALA A 189 -4.29 14.41 1.57
N ASP A 190 -5.12 13.69 0.81
CA ASP A 190 -6.23 12.89 1.33
C ASP A 190 -5.82 11.44 1.67
N ALA A 191 -4.51 11.17 1.83
CA ALA A 191 -4.04 9.82 2.17
C ALA A 191 -4.68 9.33 3.47
N PRO A 192 -5.40 8.20 3.46
CA PRO A 192 -6.05 7.68 4.66
C PRO A 192 -5.05 7.28 5.74
N ILE A 193 -5.40 7.53 6.99
CA ILE A 193 -4.59 7.17 8.15
C ILE A 193 -4.62 5.66 8.35
N GLY A 194 -3.49 5.07 8.71
CA GLY A 194 -3.37 3.65 9.03
C GLY A 194 -2.05 3.05 8.56
N THR A 195 -1.98 1.72 8.62
CA THR A 195 -0.80 0.96 8.19
C THR A 195 -0.92 0.62 6.72
N TYR A 196 0.11 0.95 5.97
CA TYR A 196 0.29 0.65 4.56
C TYR A 196 1.28 -0.49 4.41
N GLU A 197 0.94 -1.42 3.57
CA GLU A 197 1.82 -2.50 3.15
C GLU A 197 2.52 -2.12 1.84
N VAL A 198 3.83 -2.14 1.83
CA VAL A 198 4.66 -1.85 0.66
C VAL A 198 5.36 -3.14 0.28
N ILE A 199 5.01 -3.72 -0.87
CA ILE A 199 5.61 -4.97 -1.36
C ILE A 199 6.45 -4.65 -2.59
N ALA A 200 7.76 -4.89 -2.50
CA ALA A 200 8.64 -4.87 -3.67
C ALA A 200 8.80 -6.29 -4.22
N SER A 201 8.47 -6.49 -5.47
CA SER A 201 8.55 -7.76 -6.18
C SER A 201 9.58 -7.69 -7.29
N LEU A 202 10.51 -8.64 -7.31
CA LEU A 202 11.56 -8.79 -8.30
C LEU A 202 11.14 -9.81 -9.36
N PHE A 203 11.32 -9.46 -10.61
CA PHE A 203 11.07 -10.32 -11.77
C PHE A 203 12.33 -10.47 -12.61
N VAL A 204 12.49 -11.65 -13.19
CA VAL A 204 13.52 -11.96 -14.19
C VAL A 204 12.84 -12.72 -15.32
N ASP A 205 12.99 -12.26 -16.55
CA ASP A 205 12.40 -12.87 -17.74
C ASP A 205 10.90 -13.20 -17.57
N SER A 206 10.15 -12.25 -17.02
CA SER A 206 8.71 -12.34 -16.73
C SER A 206 8.29 -13.33 -15.63
N ALA A 207 9.24 -13.94 -14.94
CA ALA A 207 9.00 -14.82 -13.79
C ALA A 207 9.21 -14.07 -12.47
N PRO A 208 8.30 -14.15 -11.49
CA PRO A 208 8.51 -13.59 -10.16
C PRO A 208 9.55 -14.43 -9.41
N ILE A 209 10.61 -13.80 -8.90
CA ILE A 209 11.70 -14.45 -8.18
C ILE A 209 11.51 -14.35 -6.68
N THR A 210 11.33 -13.13 -6.19
CA THR A 210 11.18 -12.86 -4.75
C THR A 210 10.37 -11.60 -4.53
N SER A 211 9.80 -11.48 -3.33
CA SER A 211 9.12 -10.27 -2.89
C SER A 211 9.42 -9.99 -1.42
N THR A 212 9.58 -8.72 -1.10
CA THR A 212 9.90 -8.25 0.25
C THR A 212 8.86 -7.25 0.69
N PRO A 213 8.13 -7.53 1.79
CA PRO A 213 7.19 -6.59 2.39
C PRO A 213 7.91 -5.59 3.29
N SER A 214 7.39 -4.37 3.32
CA SER A 214 7.77 -3.30 4.26
C SER A 214 6.52 -2.62 4.77
N ALA A 215 6.52 -2.12 6.00
CA ALA A 215 5.39 -1.41 6.57
C ALA A 215 5.66 0.10 6.60
N LEU A 216 4.65 0.89 6.22
CA LEU A 216 4.63 2.35 6.31
C LEU A 216 3.41 2.75 7.14
N GLU A 217 3.59 3.52 8.18
CA GLU A 217 2.50 4.00 9.04
C GLU A 217 2.18 5.47 8.73
N ILE A 218 0.94 5.74 8.38
CA ILE A 218 0.42 7.11 8.26
C ILE A 218 -0.43 7.39 9.49
N TYR A 219 -0.05 8.40 10.26
CA TYR A 219 -0.73 8.76 11.49
C TYR A 219 -1.12 10.23 11.52
N LYS A 220 -2.17 10.55 12.26
CA LYS A 220 -2.57 11.94 12.46
C LYS A 220 -1.59 12.62 13.41
N ALA A 221 -0.88 13.63 12.93
CA ALA A 221 0.00 14.47 13.71
C ALA A 221 -0.66 15.85 13.80
N GLY A 222 -0.93 16.32 15.02
CA GLY A 222 -1.57 17.62 15.20
C GLY A 222 -1.32 18.19 16.58
N PHE A 223 -1.78 19.42 16.80
CA PHE A 223 -1.67 20.11 18.09
C PHE A 223 -2.23 19.27 19.26
N GLU A 224 -3.33 18.54 19.01
CA GLU A 224 -3.92 17.63 20.01
C GLU A 224 -2.94 16.56 20.48
N GLN A 225 -2.13 16.01 19.58
CA GLN A 225 -1.13 15.00 19.94
C GLN A 225 0.03 15.61 20.71
N VAL A 226 0.45 16.84 20.36
CA VAL A 226 1.48 17.58 21.11
C VAL A 226 0.98 17.87 22.52
N VAL A 227 -0.28 18.32 22.67
CA VAL A 227 -0.91 18.57 23.97
C VAL A 227 -1.02 17.29 24.78
N THR A 228 -1.52 16.20 24.18
CA THR A 228 -1.69 14.91 24.85
C THR A 228 -0.33 14.32 25.27
N SER A 229 0.66 14.33 24.38
CA SER A 229 2.00 13.84 24.71
C SER A 229 2.70 14.67 25.76
N SER A 230 2.51 16.00 25.73
CA SER A 230 3.04 16.91 26.77
C SER A 230 2.37 16.68 28.13
N ALA A 231 1.06 16.46 28.14
CA ALA A 231 0.32 16.14 29.35
C ALA A 231 0.71 14.78 29.95
N GLN A 232 0.98 13.78 29.11
CA GLN A 232 1.37 12.42 29.55
C GLN A 232 2.85 12.33 29.96
N ASN A 233 3.75 12.93 29.16
CA ASN A 233 5.20 12.80 29.39
C ASN A 233 5.76 13.84 30.37
N HIS A 234 5.10 15.01 30.48
CA HIS A 234 5.53 16.13 31.33
C HIS A 234 4.35 16.75 32.07
N GLY A 235 3.51 15.91 32.70
CA GLY A 235 2.27 16.31 33.36
C GLY A 235 2.40 17.46 34.37
N LEU A 236 3.47 17.50 35.16
CA LEU A 236 3.74 18.60 36.12
C LEU A 236 3.99 19.92 35.39
N LEU A 237 4.83 19.92 34.34
CA LEU A 237 5.12 21.12 33.56
C LEU A 237 3.91 21.62 32.81
N TYR A 238 3.13 20.68 32.23
CA TYR A 238 1.88 20.99 31.54
C TYR A 238 0.85 21.59 32.53
N GLY A 239 0.65 20.97 33.69
CA GLY A 239 -0.26 21.47 34.73
C GLY A 239 0.15 22.84 35.26
N LEU A 240 1.43 23.10 35.45
CA LEU A 240 1.93 24.41 35.89
C LEU A 240 1.75 25.48 34.82
N GLY A 241 1.98 25.12 33.54
CA GLY A 241 1.76 26.03 32.41
C GLY A 241 0.29 26.38 32.21
N THR A 242 -0.64 25.42 32.33
CA THR A 242 -2.07 25.67 32.24
C THR A 242 -2.57 26.52 33.42
N ALA A 243 -2.10 26.26 34.63
CA ALA A 243 -2.43 27.09 35.82
C ALA A 243 -1.95 28.53 35.67
N MET A 244 -0.70 28.75 35.21
CA MET A 244 -0.17 30.09 34.93
C MET A 244 -1.00 30.79 33.84
N MET A 245 -1.37 30.10 32.78
CA MET A 245 -2.18 30.66 31.70
C MET A 245 -3.57 31.06 32.20
N ALA A 246 -4.20 30.27 33.07
CA ALA A 246 -5.49 30.59 33.67
C ALA A 246 -5.41 31.86 34.55
N VAL A 247 -4.37 31.98 35.40
CA VAL A 247 -4.14 33.14 36.23
C VAL A 247 -3.88 34.42 35.41
N LEU A 248 -3.07 34.32 34.34
CA LEU A 248 -2.78 35.42 33.45
C LEU A 248 -4.05 35.86 32.68
N THR A 249 -4.83 34.93 32.21
CA THR A 249 -6.09 35.25 31.53
C THR A 249 -7.11 35.88 32.44
N GLY A 250 -7.24 35.38 33.68
CA GLY A 250 -8.09 35.96 34.72
C GLY A 250 -7.67 37.38 35.11
N TRP A 251 -6.34 37.60 35.26
CA TRP A 251 -5.77 38.89 35.55
C TRP A 251 -6.01 39.88 34.39
N LEU A 252 -5.71 39.47 33.14
CA LEU A 252 -5.99 40.29 31.96
C LEU A 252 -7.47 40.65 31.84
N ALA A 253 -8.36 39.68 32.03
CA ALA A 253 -9.80 39.93 32.04
C ALA A 253 -10.19 40.95 33.14
N SER A 254 -9.66 40.84 34.34
CA SER A 254 -9.90 41.80 35.44
C SER A 254 -9.42 43.21 35.09
N VAL A 255 -8.29 43.33 34.39
CA VAL A 255 -7.75 44.65 33.99
C VAL A 255 -8.58 45.29 32.86
N VAL A 256 -8.95 44.47 31.85
CA VAL A 256 -9.70 44.94 30.66
C VAL A 256 -11.15 45.30 30.99
N PHE A 257 -11.79 44.50 31.87
CA PHE A 257 -13.21 44.70 32.24
C PHE A 257 -13.38 45.46 33.58
N ARG A 258 -12.31 46.01 34.13
CA ARG A 258 -12.39 46.87 35.30
C ARG A 258 -13.04 48.19 34.85
N ARG A 259 -14.34 48.30 35.04
CA ARG A 259 -15.06 49.59 34.95
C ARG A 259 -14.84 50.31 36.24
N ASP A 260 -14.34 51.54 36.12
CA ASP A 260 -14.35 52.51 37.21
C ASP A 260 -15.79 52.86 37.61
#